data_d75845505fc60feb5e39eeacf06edff4
#
_entry.id   d75845505fc60feb5e39eeacf06edff4
#
_cell.length_a   1.000
_cell.length_b   1.000
_cell.length_c   1.000
_cell.angle_alpha   90.00
_cell.angle_beta   90.00
_cell.angle_gamma   90.00
#
_symmetry.space_group_name_H-M   'P 1'
#
loop_
_entity.id
_entity.type
_entity.pdbx_description
1 polymer ?
#
loop_
_entity_poly.entity_id
_entity_poly.type
_entity_poly.pdbx_seq_one_letter_code
_entity_poly.pdbx_strand_id
1 'polypeptide(L)'
;SVTLSATITPDDATDKTITWSSSDEKVATVDAGKVTGVTEGTATITATTKDGNKTATCAVTVSNEAPSSKEVILEGEITSDLTLNAADKNYMKGFVYVKPGVTLTIEAGTVIKGISVSSGEKAASLIIEPGAKIMADGTVDKPIVFTSDKEPGKRATGDWGGLIICGNARVNQTKRPVIEGGPGTEYGNTTSDEFNGESSGKLKYVRIEFAGYPLEPDKEINGLTFGGVGSGTEVEFVQVS
;
A
#
# COMPACT_ATOMS: atom_id res chain seq x y z
N SER A 1 16.94 8.48 7.37
CA SER A 1 17.96 8.36 6.33
C SER A 1 17.32 7.90 5.01
N VAL A 2 17.87 8.32 3.90
CA VAL A 2 17.47 7.95 2.53
C VAL A 2 18.71 7.52 1.76
N THR A 3 18.59 6.59 0.80
CA THR A 3 19.70 6.20 -0.08
C THR A 3 19.48 6.78 -1.46
N LEU A 4 20.47 7.52 -1.95
CA LEU A 4 20.54 8.03 -3.31
C LEU A 4 21.33 7.05 -4.17
N SER A 5 20.92 6.88 -5.42
CA SER A 5 21.67 6.13 -6.44
C SER A 5 22.09 7.09 -7.55
N ALA A 6 23.30 6.91 -8.08
CA ALA A 6 23.78 7.62 -9.24
C ALA A 6 24.16 6.63 -10.34
N THR A 7 23.69 6.90 -11.56
CA THR A 7 24.01 6.09 -12.74
C THR A 7 25.03 6.82 -13.59
N ILE A 8 26.07 6.11 -14.01
CA ILE A 8 27.10 6.63 -14.94
C ILE A 8 26.76 6.16 -16.34
N THR A 9 26.77 7.09 -17.31
CA THR A 9 26.58 6.78 -18.71
C THR A 9 27.78 7.32 -19.50
N PRO A 10 28.27 6.58 -20.54
CA PRO A 10 27.75 5.31 -21.03
C PRO A 10 28.10 4.12 -20.13
N ASP A 11 27.36 3.02 -20.27
CA ASP A 11 27.48 1.83 -19.39
C ASP A 11 28.85 1.11 -19.52
N ASP A 12 29.60 1.37 -20.56
CA ASP A 12 30.95 0.85 -20.80
C ASP A 12 32.06 1.74 -20.23
N ALA A 13 31.72 2.75 -19.41
CA ALA A 13 32.71 3.56 -18.70
C ALA A 13 33.64 2.67 -17.85
N THR A 14 34.98 2.87 -18.03
CA THR A 14 36.00 2.02 -17.39
C THR A 14 36.20 2.32 -15.92
N ASP A 15 35.98 3.57 -15.49
CA ASP A 15 36.00 3.96 -14.05
C ASP A 15 34.60 4.44 -13.63
N LYS A 16 33.91 3.64 -12.82
CA LYS A 16 32.58 3.95 -12.29
C LYS A 16 32.63 4.44 -10.84
N THR A 17 33.78 4.87 -10.39
CA THR A 17 33.96 5.38 -9.03
C THR A 17 33.24 6.71 -8.86
N ILE A 18 32.39 6.81 -7.83
CA ILE A 18 31.64 8.02 -7.45
C ILE A 18 32.07 8.41 -6.03
N THR A 19 32.35 9.69 -5.85
CA THR A 19 32.51 10.31 -4.53
C THR A 19 31.25 11.12 -4.21
N TRP A 20 30.87 11.11 -2.94
CA TRP A 20 29.71 11.81 -2.44
C TRP A 20 30.13 12.92 -1.48
N SER A 21 29.46 14.07 -1.55
CA SER A 21 29.68 15.18 -0.63
C SER A 21 28.37 15.88 -0.29
N SER A 22 28.32 16.50 0.89
CA SER A 22 27.24 17.37 1.33
C SER A 22 27.71 18.82 1.32
N SER A 23 26.85 19.76 0.93
CA SER A 23 27.11 21.19 1.03
C SER A 23 27.08 21.68 2.49
N ASP A 24 26.41 20.96 3.40
CA ASP A 24 26.36 21.25 4.83
C ASP A 24 26.18 19.95 5.63
N GLU A 25 27.29 19.43 6.17
CA GLU A 25 27.29 18.21 6.99
C GLU A 25 26.61 18.39 8.34
N LYS A 26 26.37 19.63 8.80
CA LYS A 26 25.59 19.88 10.00
C LYS A 26 24.10 19.66 9.75
N VAL A 27 23.65 19.83 8.51
CA VAL A 27 22.27 19.57 8.11
C VAL A 27 22.09 18.11 7.69
N ALA A 28 22.92 17.61 6.79
CA ALA A 28 22.86 16.24 6.33
C ALA A 28 24.24 15.71 5.98
N THR A 29 24.57 14.49 6.41
CA THR A 29 25.78 13.77 6.00
C THR A 29 25.48 12.76 4.91
N VAL A 30 26.48 12.38 4.12
CA VAL A 30 26.36 11.33 3.11
C VAL A 30 27.57 10.38 3.16
N ASP A 31 27.27 9.09 3.13
CA ASP A 31 28.27 8.03 3.02
C ASP A 31 27.80 7.00 1.99
N ALA A 32 28.60 6.78 0.95
CA ALA A 32 28.31 5.85 -0.16
C ALA A 32 26.85 5.99 -0.70
N GLY A 33 26.34 7.22 -0.79
CA GLY A 33 24.97 7.51 -1.23
C GLY A 33 23.91 7.44 -0.14
N LYS A 34 24.22 6.92 1.06
CA LYS A 34 23.30 6.94 2.21
C LYS A 34 23.34 8.30 2.88
N VAL A 35 22.26 9.04 2.77
CA VAL A 35 22.08 10.37 3.39
C VAL A 35 21.44 10.22 4.77
N THR A 36 22.03 10.88 5.76
CA THR A 36 21.50 10.93 7.14
C THR A 36 21.27 12.38 7.54
N GLY A 37 20.03 12.73 7.90
CA GLY A 37 19.71 14.05 8.47
C GLY A 37 20.32 14.20 9.87
N VAL A 38 20.87 15.39 10.14
CA VAL A 38 21.52 15.75 11.42
C VAL A 38 20.74 16.84 12.14
N THR A 39 20.50 17.98 11.48
CA THR A 39 19.69 19.07 12.00
C THR A 39 18.75 19.59 10.91
N GLU A 40 17.70 20.28 11.32
CA GLU A 40 16.76 20.93 10.38
C GLU A 40 17.48 21.90 9.46
N GLY A 41 17.11 21.86 8.17
CA GLY A 41 17.71 22.71 7.13
C GLY A 41 17.68 22.04 5.77
N THR A 42 18.35 22.67 4.81
CA THR A 42 18.51 22.15 3.44
C THR A 42 19.98 22.01 3.11
N ALA A 43 20.37 20.84 2.61
CA ALA A 43 21.70 20.57 2.10
C ALA A 43 21.61 20.03 0.68
N THR A 44 22.64 20.33 -0.14
CA THR A 44 22.78 19.74 -1.48
C THR A 44 23.77 18.59 -1.41
N ILE A 45 23.32 17.39 -1.78
CA ILE A 45 24.19 16.23 -1.93
C ILE A 45 24.69 16.17 -3.35
N THR A 46 26.00 16.04 -3.51
CA THR A 46 26.67 15.99 -4.81
C THR A 46 27.35 14.64 -4.99
N ALA A 47 27.04 13.98 -6.10
CA ALA A 47 27.77 12.82 -6.60
C ALA A 47 28.76 13.32 -7.67
N THR A 48 30.04 12.96 -7.55
CA THR A 48 31.11 13.36 -8.48
C THR A 48 31.81 12.12 -9.01
N THR A 49 31.90 11.98 -10.32
CA THR A 49 32.69 10.90 -10.95
C THR A 49 34.17 11.16 -10.79
N LYS A 50 34.95 10.11 -10.53
CA LYS A 50 36.41 10.22 -10.47
C LYS A 50 37.01 10.53 -11.83
N ASP A 51 36.44 9.96 -12.88
CA ASP A 51 36.84 10.31 -14.27
C ASP A 51 36.04 11.51 -14.73
N GLY A 52 36.78 12.56 -15.17
CA GLY A 52 36.23 13.77 -15.76
C GLY A 52 35.46 14.69 -14.78
N ASN A 53 35.44 14.43 -13.50
CA ASN A 53 34.79 15.27 -12.45
C ASN A 53 33.36 15.71 -12.81
N LYS A 54 32.58 14.84 -13.43
CA LYS A 54 31.15 15.12 -13.73
C LYS A 54 30.35 15.05 -12.46
N THR A 55 29.42 15.98 -12.29
CA THR A 55 28.62 16.09 -11.08
C THR A 55 27.12 15.94 -11.33
N ALA A 56 26.42 15.34 -10.36
CA ALA A 56 24.97 15.38 -10.25
C ALA A 56 24.60 15.77 -8.83
N THR A 57 23.54 16.54 -8.67
CA THR A 57 23.14 17.08 -7.38
C THR A 57 21.72 16.69 -7.00
N CYS A 58 21.47 16.53 -5.70
CA CYS A 58 20.14 16.32 -5.13
C CYS A 58 19.98 17.24 -3.92
N ALA A 59 18.93 18.07 -3.91
CA ALA A 59 18.58 18.86 -2.73
C ALA A 59 17.89 17.97 -1.71
N VAL A 60 18.35 18.01 -0.45
CA VAL A 60 17.81 17.26 0.67
C VAL A 60 17.36 18.25 1.73
N THR A 61 16.09 18.18 2.12
CA THR A 61 15.55 18.96 3.25
C THR A 61 15.43 18.04 4.45
N VAL A 62 16.02 18.44 5.56
CA VAL A 62 15.86 17.82 6.88
C VAL A 62 14.86 18.66 7.65
N SER A 63 13.77 18.05 8.09
CA SER A 63 12.76 18.70 8.91
C SER A 63 12.64 17.96 10.25
N ASN A 64 12.56 18.71 11.34
CA ASN A 64 12.23 18.21 12.67
C ASN A 64 10.72 18.17 12.91
N GLU A 65 9.92 18.65 11.97
CA GLU A 65 8.49 18.44 12.08
C GLU A 65 8.23 16.94 12.02
N ALA A 66 7.71 16.39 13.13
CA ALA A 66 7.04 15.10 13.07
C ALA A 66 6.00 15.22 11.95
N PRO A 67 5.92 14.25 11.01
CA PRO A 67 4.91 14.30 9.98
C PRO A 67 3.56 14.56 10.67
N SER A 68 2.90 15.67 10.30
CA SER A 68 1.63 16.04 10.92
C SER A 68 0.66 14.90 10.67
N SER A 69 0.32 14.16 11.73
CA SER A 69 -0.64 13.07 11.61
C SER A 69 -2.01 13.68 11.37
N LYS A 70 -2.45 13.67 10.12
CA LYS A 70 -3.84 14.00 9.80
C LYS A 70 -4.71 12.75 9.97
N GLU A 71 -5.98 12.96 10.18
CA GLU A 71 -6.97 11.91 10.10
C GLU A 71 -7.42 11.76 8.65
N VAL A 72 -7.33 10.53 8.13
CA VAL A 72 -7.78 10.15 6.79
C VAL A 72 -8.91 9.15 6.94
N ILE A 73 -10.11 9.51 6.53
CA ILE A 73 -11.27 8.60 6.54
C ILE A 73 -11.58 8.21 5.12
N LEU A 74 -11.41 6.93 4.80
CA LEU A 74 -11.85 6.34 3.54
C LEU A 74 -13.33 5.99 3.66
N GLU A 75 -14.17 6.54 2.79
CA GLU A 75 -15.61 6.29 2.74
C GLU A 75 -16.09 6.36 1.29
N GLY A 76 -16.93 5.43 0.86
CA GLY A 76 -17.49 5.42 -0.49
C GLY A 76 -16.48 5.08 -1.58
N GLU A 77 -16.42 5.86 -2.66
CA GLU A 77 -15.62 5.56 -3.85
C GLU A 77 -14.31 6.34 -3.90
N ILE A 78 -13.20 5.63 -4.14
CA ILE A 78 -11.89 6.21 -4.45
C ILE A 78 -11.75 6.22 -5.97
N THR A 79 -11.81 7.41 -6.57
CA THR A 79 -11.87 7.61 -8.03
C THR A 79 -10.58 8.18 -8.63
N SER A 80 -9.55 8.40 -7.81
CA SER A 80 -8.20 8.83 -8.22
C SER A 80 -7.16 8.13 -7.38
N ASP A 81 -5.94 8.02 -7.90
CA ASP A 81 -4.83 7.41 -7.18
C ASP A 81 -4.66 8.05 -5.80
N LEU A 82 -4.48 7.20 -4.80
CA LEU A 82 -4.37 7.61 -3.40
C LEU A 82 -3.21 6.88 -2.73
N THR A 83 -2.45 7.61 -1.92
CA THR A 83 -1.40 7.02 -1.07
C THR A 83 -1.75 7.23 0.40
N LEU A 84 -1.74 6.14 1.16
CA LEU A 84 -1.84 6.15 2.62
C LEU A 84 -0.44 5.98 3.21
N ASN A 85 -0.11 6.78 4.21
CA ASN A 85 1.21 6.73 4.86
C ASN A 85 1.11 6.39 6.35
N ALA A 86 2.25 5.96 6.92
CA ALA A 86 2.32 5.50 8.31
C ALA A 86 2.19 6.63 9.35
N ALA A 87 2.37 7.89 8.95
CA ALA A 87 2.28 9.03 9.85
C ALA A 87 0.82 9.43 10.13
N ASP A 88 -0.09 9.11 9.20
CA ASP A 88 -1.50 9.48 9.29
C ASP A 88 -2.31 8.46 10.11
N LYS A 89 -3.43 8.93 10.66
CA LYS A 89 -4.45 8.08 11.28
C LYS A 89 -5.44 7.67 10.19
N ASN A 90 -5.28 6.47 9.65
CA ASN A 90 -6.10 6.00 8.54
C ASN A 90 -7.27 5.16 9.04
N TYR A 91 -8.47 5.50 8.64
CA TYR A 91 -9.71 4.80 8.96
C TYR A 91 -10.48 4.42 7.71
N MET A 92 -11.26 3.36 7.80
CA MET A 92 -12.25 2.96 6.79
C MET A 92 -13.63 2.97 7.43
N LYS A 93 -14.63 3.53 6.73
CA LYS A 93 -16.02 3.59 7.17
C LYS A 93 -16.95 3.05 6.10
N GLY A 94 -17.76 2.07 6.46
CA GLY A 94 -18.65 1.39 5.54
C GLY A 94 -17.90 0.71 4.38
N PHE A 95 -18.53 0.54 3.24
CA PHE A 95 -17.90 -0.02 2.06
C PHE A 95 -17.07 1.03 1.32
N VAL A 96 -15.79 0.76 1.13
CA VAL A 96 -14.84 1.60 0.42
C VAL A 96 -14.46 0.90 -0.88
N TYR A 97 -14.69 1.54 -2.02
CA TYR A 97 -14.44 0.98 -3.34
C TYR A 97 -13.27 1.69 -4.02
N VAL A 98 -12.23 0.97 -4.38
CA VAL A 98 -11.21 1.47 -5.30
C VAL A 98 -11.68 1.19 -6.72
N LYS A 99 -11.92 2.24 -7.50
CA LYS A 99 -12.57 2.15 -8.81
C LYS A 99 -11.61 1.70 -9.91
N PRO A 100 -12.12 1.08 -11.00
CA PRO A 100 -11.30 0.67 -12.15
C PRO A 100 -10.35 1.78 -12.63
N GLY A 101 -9.10 1.43 -12.90
CA GLY A 101 -8.06 2.38 -13.33
C GLY A 101 -7.35 3.12 -12.19
N VAL A 102 -7.79 2.95 -10.94
CA VAL A 102 -7.22 3.62 -9.76
C VAL A 102 -6.26 2.69 -9.02
N THR A 103 -5.18 3.25 -8.51
CA THR A 103 -4.23 2.57 -7.62
C THR A 103 -4.29 3.14 -6.20
N LEU A 104 -4.60 2.28 -5.24
CA LEU A 104 -4.44 2.58 -3.82
C LEU A 104 -3.07 2.08 -3.37
N THR A 105 -2.17 3.00 -3.04
CA THR A 105 -0.84 2.69 -2.51
C THR A 105 -0.85 2.82 -0.99
N ILE A 106 -0.27 1.84 -0.31
CA ILE A 106 -0.16 1.82 1.15
C ILE A 106 1.30 1.65 1.52
N GLU A 107 1.88 2.68 2.14
CA GLU A 107 3.29 2.68 2.54
C GLU A 107 3.57 1.71 3.68
N ALA A 108 4.80 1.19 3.74
CA ALA A 108 5.24 0.28 4.78
C ALA A 108 5.08 0.89 6.19
N GLY A 109 4.48 0.14 7.11
CA GLY A 109 4.21 0.55 8.48
C GLY A 109 2.87 1.27 8.68
N THR A 110 2.08 1.45 7.61
CA THR A 110 0.75 2.06 7.71
C THR A 110 -0.21 1.16 8.48
N VAL A 111 -0.97 1.77 9.39
CA VAL A 111 -2.07 1.12 10.11
C VAL A 111 -3.39 1.70 9.62
N ILE A 112 -4.28 0.83 9.15
CA ILE A 112 -5.62 1.20 8.68
C ILE A 112 -6.65 0.54 9.61
N LYS A 113 -7.54 1.35 10.19
CA LYS A 113 -8.55 0.88 11.14
C LYS A 113 -9.93 0.84 10.52
N GLY A 114 -10.55 -0.32 10.50
CA GLY A 114 -11.97 -0.45 10.17
C GLY A 114 -12.82 0.07 11.31
N ILE A 115 -13.66 1.09 11.03
CA ILE A 115 -14.59 1.62 12.03
C ILE A 115 -15.64 0.56 12.32
N SER A 116 -15.72 0.16 13.58
CA SER A 116 -16.70 -0.81 14.05
C SER A 116 -18.12 -0.22 13.98
N VAL A 117 -19.07 -1.04 13.64
CA VAL A 117 -20.47 -0.64 13.47
C VAL A 117 -21.40 -1.37 14.42
N SER A 118 -22.56 -0.79 14.65
CA SER A 118 -23.64 -1.48 15.34
C SER A 118 -24.34 -2.50 14.43
N SER A 119 -25.04 -3.45 15.00
CA SER A 119 -25.78 -4.46 14.24
C SER A 119 -26.73 -3.81 13.22
N GLY A 120 -26.63 -4.27 11.96
CA GLY A 120 -27.46 -3.78 10.84
C GLY A 120 -26.83 -2.65 10.01
N GLU A 121 -25.66 -2.15 10.39
CA GLU A 121 -24.88 -1.19 9.57
C GLU A 121 -23.87 -1.92 8.69
N LYS A 122 -23.42 -1.24 7.63
CA LYS A 122 -22.36 -1.78 6.75
C LYS A 122 -21.01 -1.73 7.45
N ALA A 123 -20.48 -2.89 7.78
CA ALA A 123 -19.14 -3.00 8.36
C ALA A 123 -18.09 -2.45 7.39
N ALA A 124 -17.09 -1.75 7.93
CA ALA A 124 -15.99 -1.22 7.14
C ALA A 124 -15.34 -2.35 6.33
N SER A 125 -15.26 -2.19 5.02
CA SER A 125 -14.63 -3.16 4.11
C SER A 125 -13.96 -2.43 2.96
N LEU A 126 -12.77 -2.89 2.56
CA LEU A 126 -12.06 -2.34 1.41
C LEU A 126 -12.23 -3.25 0.20
N ILE A 127 -12.79 -2.71 -0.86
CA ILE A 127 -13.09 -3.44 -2.09
C ILE A 127 -12.24 -2.87 -3.21
N ILE A 128 -11.35 -3.68 -3.74
CA ILE A 128 -10.60 -3.38 -4.96
C ILE A 128 -11.42 -3.94 -6.12
N GLU A 129 -12.02 -3.08 -6.92
CA GLU A 129 -12.84 -3.50 -8.05
C GLU A 129 -11.99 -4.04 -9.22
N PRO A 130 -12.56 -4.86 -10.12
CA PRO A 130 -11.84 -5.35 -11.30
C PRO A 130 -11.25 -4.19 -12.13
N GLY A 131 -9.93 -4.27 -12.42
CA GLY A 131 -9.20 -3.18 -13.10
C GLY A 131 -8.64 -2.09 -12.18
N ALA A 132 -8.94 -2.14 -10.88
CA ALA A 132 -8.25 -1.34 -9.85
C ALA A 132 -7.04 -2.10 -9.30
N LYS A 133 -6.19 -1.40 -8.52
CA LYS A 133 -5.00 -2.00 -7.89
C LYS A 133 -4.84 -1.58 -6.44
N ILE A 134 -4.34 -2.50 -5.63
CA ILE A 134 -3.81 -2.22 -4.30
C ILE A 134 -2.30 -2.50 -4.29
N MET A 135 -1.49 -1.53 -3.88
CA MET A 135 -0.05 -1.66 -3.72
C MET A 135 0.30 -1.53 -2.24
N ALA A 136 0.28 -2.66 -1.54
CA ALA A 136 0.57 -2.77 -0.12
C ALA A 136 1.88 -3.56 0.07
N ASP A 137 3.02 -2.88 -0.10
CA ASP A 137 4.37 -3.45 -0.01
C ASP A 137 5.02 -3.07 1.31
N GLY A 138 4.68 -3.81 2.37
CA GLY A 138 5.29 -3.68 3.68
C GLY A 138 6.68 -4.32 3.76
N THR A 139 7.26 -4.28 4.95
CA THR A 139 8.53 -4.98 5.27
C THR A 139 8.39 -5.74 6.58
N VAL A 140 9.35 -6.64 6.88
CA VAL A 140 9.37 -7.39 8.13
C VAL A 140 9.36 -6.47 9.37
N ASP A 141 10.08 -5.34 9.30
CA ASP A 141 10.18 -4.37 10.40
C ASP A 141 9.05 -3.32 10.39
N LYS A 142 8.37 -3.17 9.25
CA LYS A 142 7.28 -2.20 9.04
C LYS A 142 6.14 -2.86 8.28
N PRO A 143 5.44 -3.84 8.87
CA PRO A 143 4.28 -4.45 8.23
C PRO A 143 3.16 -3.44 8.06
N ILE A 144 2.32 -3.66 7.06
CA ILE A 144 1.06 -2.94 6.90
C ILE A 144 -0.01 -3.67 7.70
N VAL A 145 -0.82 -2.95 8.48
CA VAL A 145 -1.79 -3.55 9.38
C VAL A 145 -3.19 -3.02 9.11
N PHE A 146 -4.10 -3.91 8.78
CA PHE A 146 -5.54 -3.65 8.80
C PHE A 146 -6.12 -4.22 10.09
N THR A 147 -6.82 -3.41 10.88
CA THR A 147 -7.28 -3.83 12.21
C THR A 147 -8.56 -3.11 12.63
N SER A 148 -9.09 -3.47 13.78
CA SER A 148 -10.25 -2.81 14.42
C SER A 148 -9.87 -1.42 14.96
N ASP A 149 -10.83 -0.47 14.93
CA ASP A 149 -10.71 0.84 15.56
C ASP A 149 -10.85 0.79 17.08
N LYS A 150 -11.35 -0.31 17.63
CA LYS A 150 -11.49 -0.49 19.08
C LYS A 150 -10.14 -0.50 19.80
N GLU A 151 -10.19 -0.12 21.07
CA GLU A 151 -9.00 -0.10 21.92
C GLU A 151 -8.38 -1.50 22.09
N PRO A 152 -7.05 -1.59 22.26
CA PRO A 152 -6.37 -2.86 22.55
C PRO A 152 -7.04 -3.58 23.73
N GLY A 153 -7.25 -4.89 23.57
CA GLY A 153 -7.94 -5.71 24.58
C GLY A 153 -9.47 -5.70 24.49
N LYS A 154 -10.06 -4.86 23.63
CA LYS A 154 -11.50 -4.84 23.33
C LYS A 154 -11.84 -5.27 21.91
N ARG A 155 -10.81 -5.57 21.11
CA ARG A 155 -10.94 -6.02 19.73
C ARG A 155 -11.37 -7.46 19.67
N ALA A 156 -12.25 -7.80 18.73
CA ALA A 156 -12.76 -9.14 18.52
C ALA A 156 -12.95 -9.42 17.03
N THR A 157 -12.90 -10.68 16.63
CA THR A 157 -13.28 -11.12 15.28
C THR A 157 -14.65 -10.57 14.92
N GLY A 158 -14.79 -10.06 13.70
CA GLY A 158 -16.03 -9.44 13.23
C GLY A 158 -16.20 -7.97 13.60
N ASP A 159 -15.18 -7.30 14.15
CA ASP A 159 -15.27 -5.86 14.42
C ASP A 159 -15.41 -5.02 13.14
N TRP A 160 -14.88 -5.52 12.04
CA TRP A 160 -14.97 -4.92 10.69
C TRP A 160 -15.06 -6.03 9.64
N GLY A 161 -15.38 -5.68 8.40
CA GLY A 161 -15.59 -6.65 7.33
C GLY A 161 -14.31 -7.35 6.91
N GLY A 162 -13.58 -6.76 5.99
CA GLY A 162 -12.37 -7.37 5.43
C GLY A 162 -11.86 -6.65 4.19
N LEU A 163 -10.83 -7.25 3.60
CA LEU A 163 -10.23 -6.84 2.34
C LEU A 163 -10.70 -7.77 1.21
N ILE A 164 -11.32 -7.20 0.19
CA ILE A 164 -11.84 -7.91 -0.98
C ILE A 164 -11.10 -7.41 -2.22
N ILE A 165 -10.46 -8.31 -2.94
CA ILE A 165 -9.71 -7.98 -4.17
C ILE A 165 -10.34 -8.72 -5.33
N CYS A 166 -10.87 -7.97 -6.28
CA CYS A 166 -11.53 -8.47 -7.48
C CYS A 166 -10.69 -8.20 -8.73
N GLY A 167 -10.64 -9.16 -9.63
CA GLY A 167 -9.99 -9.04 -10.92
C GLY A 167 -10.89 -9.54 -12.05
N ASN A 168 -10.34 -9.55 -13.27
CA ASN A 168 -11.04 -9.98 -14.48
C ASN A 168 -10.54 -11.32 -15.01
N ALA A 169 -9.69 -12.05 -14.28
CA ALA A 169 -9.23 -13.37 -14.72
C ALA A 169 -10.39 -14.35 -14.87
N ARG A 170 -10.23 -15.33 -15.76
CA ARG A 170 -11.27 -16.29 -16.08
C ARG A 170 -11.71 -17.09 -14.86
N VAL A 171 -13.02 -17.22 -14.71
CA VAL A 171 -13.67 -18.03 -13.68
C VAL A 171 -14.44 -19.18 -14.32
N ASN A 172 -14.67 -20.27 -13.58
CA ASN A 172 -15.38 -21.47 -14.05
C ASN A 172 -16.90 -21.37 -13.91
N GLN A 173 -17.45 -20.18 -13.92
CA GLN A 173 -18.87 -19.90 -13.82
C GLN A 173 -19.45 -19.55 -15.18
N THR A 174 -20.78 -19.74 -15.35
CA THR A 174 -21.50 -19.38 -16.57
C THR A 174 -21.91 -17.89 -16.63
N LYS A 175 -21.89 -17.21 -15.48
CA LYS A 175 -22.11 -15.78 -15.30
C LYS A 175 -21.03 -15.22 -14.40
N ARG A 176 -20.76 -13.93 -14.50
CA ARG A 176 -19.85 -13.28 -13.54
C ARG A 176 -20.41 -13.42 -12.14
N PRO A 177 -19.68 -14.04 -11.23
CA PRO A 177 -20.11 -14.15 -9.85
C PRO A 177 -19.98 -12.83 -9.11
N VAL A 178 -20.68 -12.73 -7.99
CA VAL A 178 -20.53 -11.65 -7.00
C VAL A 178 -19.89 -12.22 -5.73
N ILE A 179 -19.19 -11.36 -4.99
CA ILE A 179 -18.63 -11.75 -3.70
C ILE A 179 -19.77 -12.00 -2.71
N GLU A 180 -19.78 -13.17 -2.11
CA GLU A 180 -20.72 -13.54 -1.06
C GLU A 180 -20.52 -12.63 0.19
N GLY A 181 -21.61 -12.20 0.80
CA GLY A 181 -21.54 -11.28 1.94
C GLY A 181 -20.98 -9.90 1.59
N GLY A 182 -20.64 -9.67 0.32
CA GLY A 182 -20.04 -8.45 -0.15
C GLY A 182 -21.05 -7.44 -0.71
N PRO A 183 -20.54 -6.34 -1.24
CA PRO A 183 -21.34 -5.22 -1.75
C PRO A 183 -21.98 -5.46 -3.12
N GLY A 184 -22.00 -6.71 -3.61
CA GLY A 184 -22.54 -7.04 -4.94
C GLY A 184 -21.55 -6.77 -6.09
N THR A 185 -20.27 -6.55 -5.81
CA THR A 185 -19.24 -6.38 -6.85
C THR A 185 -19.08 -7.66 -7.65
N GLU A 186 -19.32 -7.57 -8.96
CA GLU A 186 -19.04 -8.66 -9.90
C GLU A 186 -17.54 -8.78 -10.15
N TYR A 187 -17.06 -10.01 -10.34
CA TYR A 187 -15.66 -10.27 -10.65
C TYR A 187 -15.48 -11.33 -11.73
N GLY A 188 -14.26 -11.44 -12.22
CA GLY A 188 -13.85 -12.46 -13.17
C GLY A 188 -14.40 -12.23 -14.58
N ASN A 189 -14.00 -13.14 -15.47
CA ASN A 189 -14.43 -13.23 -16.85
C ASN A 189 -14.87 -14.69 -17.14
N THR A 190 -15.96 -14.87 -17.84
CA THR A 190 -16.55 -16.21 -18.10
C THR A 190 -16.19 -16.79 -19.46
N THR A 191 -15.61 -15.99 -20.37
CA THR A 191 -15.43 -16.37 -21.78
C THR A 191 -14.01 -16.21 -22.31
N SER A 192 -13.19 -15.36 -21.72
CA SER A 192 -11.84 -15.03 -22.22
C SER A 192 -10.75 -15.32 -21.18
N ASP A 193 -9.61 -15.79 -21.67
CA ASP A 193 -8.37 -15.96 -20.89
C ASP A 193 -7.45 -14.71 -20.95
N GLU A 194 -7.90 -13.63 -21.62
CA GLU A 194 -7.13 -12.42 -21.86
C GLU A 194 -6.59 -11.78 -20.58
N PHE A 195 -7.38 -11.81 -19.51
CA PHE A 195 -7.05 -11.19 -18.22
C PHE A 195 -6.40 -12.14 -17.21
N ASN A 196 -6.10 -13.40 -17.60
CA ASN A 196 -5.50 -14.36 -16.66
C ASN A 196 -4.13 -13.94 -16.15
N GLY A 197 -3.40 -13.12 -16.89
CA GLY A 197 -2.10 -12.54 -16.51
C GLY A 197 -2.17 -11.17 -15.86
N GLU A 198 -3.37 -10.59 -15.64
CA GLU A 198 -3.49 -9.26 -15.03
C GLU A 198 -3.02 -9.24 -13.59
N SER A 199 -2.75 -8.03 -13.09
CA SER A 199 -2.40 -7.79 -11.69
C SER A 199 -3.44 -6.89 -11.04
N SER A 200 -4.04 -7.36 -9.96
CA SER A 200 -4.85 -6.55 -9.03
C SER A 200 -3.98 -5.87 -7.96
N GLY A 201 -2.64 -6.01 -8.06
CA GLY A 201 -1.69 -5.34 -7.18
C GLY A 201 -0.80 -6.29 -6.40
N LYS A 202 -0.40 -5.84 -5.21
CA LYS A 202 0.57 -6.54 -4.35
C LYS A 202 0.17 -6.44 -2.88
N LEU A 203 0.20 -7.56 -2.18
CA LEU A 203 0.14 -7.65 -0.73
C LEU A 203 1.42 -8.30 -0.23
N LYS A 204 2.26 -7.56 0.48
CA LYS A 204 3.49 -8.10 1.07
C LYS A 204 3.69 -7.58 2.49
N TYR A 205 3.99 -8.47 3.42
CA TYR A 205 4.05 -8.20 4.85
C TYR A 205 2.80 -7.43 5.34
N VAL A 206 1.62 -8.00 5.09
CA VAL A 206 0.32 -7.44 5.45
C VAL A 206 -0.30 -8.30 6.55
N ARG A 207 -0.80 -7.65 7.60
CA ARG A 207 -1.58 -8.28 8.67
C ARG A 207 -3.02 -7.77 8.61
N ILE A 208 -3.98 -8.69 8.66
CA ILE A 208 -5.42 -8.43 8.67
C ILE A 208 -5.96 -9.04 9.96
N GLU A 209 -6.40 -8.20 10.88
CA GLU A 209 -6.74 -8.59 12.25
C GLU A 209 -8.18 -8.22 12.58
N PHE A 210 -8.90 -9.09 13.29
CA PHE A 210 -10.24 -8.85 13.81
C PHE A 210 -11.31 -8.57 12.75
N ALA A 211 -11.09 -9.01 11.53
CA ALA A 211 -12.05 -8.95 10.42
C ALA A 211 -13.08 -10.10 10.49
N GLY A 212 -13.97 -10.19 9.51
CA GLY A 212 -14.91 -11.30 9.40
C GLY A 212 -16.32 -10.98 9.92
N TYR A 213 -16.85 -9.79 9.55
CA TYR A 213 -18.16 -9.34 10.02
C TYR A 213 -19.32 -10.17 9.42
N PRO A 214 -20.21 -10.73 10.26
CA PRO A 214 -21.42 -11.41 9.77
C PRO A 214 -22.46 -10.38 9.34
N LEU A 215 -22.75 -10.31 8.03
CA LEU A 215 -23.77 -9.40 7.46
C LEU A 215 -25.19 -9.92 7.67
N GLU A 216 -25.39 -11.20 7.46
CA GLU A 216 -26.67 -11.93 7.61
C GLU A 216 -26.36 -13.35 8.11
N PRO A 217 -27.35 -14.10 8.63
CA PRO A 217 -27.16 -15.52 8.89
C PRO A 217 -26.64 -16.23 7.63
N ASP A 218 -25.55 -16.97 7.78
CA ASP A 218 -24.86 -17.70 6.71
C ASP A 218 -24.24 -16.84 5.59
N LYS A 219 -24.05 -15.53 5.85
CA LYS A 219 -23.34 -14.60 4.93
C LYS A 219 -22.39 -13.70 5.70
N GLU A 220 -21.14 -13.99 5.63
CA GLU A 220 -20.06 -13.22 6.26
C GLU A 220 -19.06 -12.71 5.25
N ILE A 221 -18.46 -11.57 5.56
CA ILE A 221 -17.27 -11.09 4.85
C ILE A 221 -16.06 -11.74 5.50
N ASN A 222 -15.29 -12.48 4.72
CA ASN A 222 -14.03 -13.03 5.20
C ASN A 222 -12.97 -11.93 5.36
N GLY A 223 -11.98 -12.13 6.24
CA GLY A 223 -10.91 -11.17 6.46
C GLY A 223 -10.14 -10.81 5.17
N LEU A 224 -9.92 -11.78 4.30
CA LEU A 224 -9.33 -11.59 2.97
C LEU A 224 -10.04 -12.46 1.94
N THR A 225 -10.51 -11.83 0.86
CA THR A 225 -11.21 -12.50 -0.24
C THR A 225 -10.59 -12.13 -1.58
N PHE A 226 -10.34 -13.13 -2.43
CA PHE A 226 -9.93 -12.94 -3.81
C PHE A 226 -11.03 -13.44 -4.75
N GLY A 227 -11.44 -12.58 -5.69
CA GLY A 227 -12.41 -12.91 -6.73
C GLY A 227 -11.82 -12.68 -8.11
N GLY A 228 -11.51 -13.75 -8.87
CA GLY A 228 -11.03 -13.65 -10.25
C GLY A 228 -9.76 -12.83 -10.45
N VAL A 229 -8.84 -12.84 -9.50
CA VAL A 229 -7.55 -12.14 -9.63
C VAL A 229 -6.64 -12.91 -10.59
N GLY A 230 -5.89 -12.18 -11.44
CA GLY A 230 -4.94 -12.79 -12.37
C GLY A 230 -3.60 -13.12 -11.73
N SER A 231 -2.82 -13.94 -12.45
CA SER A 231 -1.53 -14.48 -11.98
C SER A 231 -0.43 -13.42 -11.79
N GLY A 232 -0.62 -12.21 -12.28
CA GLY A 232 0.26 -11.07 -12.02
C GLY A 232 0.04 -10.42 -10.65
N THR A 233 -0.95 -10.88 -9.86
CA THR A 233 -1.19 -10.40 -8.50
C THR A 233 -0.23 -11.07 -7.53
N GLU A 234 0.51 -10.26 -6.75
CA GLU A 234 1.53 -10.76 -5.81
C GLU A 234 0.95 -10.83 -4.39
N VAL A 235 1.10 -11.98 -3.73
CA VAL A 235 0.67 -12.18 -2.34
C VAL A 235 1.75 -12.94 -1.58
N GLU A 236 2.46 -12.22 -0.69
CA GLU A 236 3.58 -12.76 0.08
C GLU A 236 3.52 -12.32 1.55
N PHE A 237 3.77 -13.23 2.48
CA PHE A 237 3.84 -12.93 3.91
C PHE A 237 2.59 -12.20 4.43
N VAL A 238 1.40 -12.71 4.09
CA VAL A 238 0.11 -12.19 4.58
C VAL A 238 -0.38 -13.04 5.74
N GLN A 239 -0.79 -12.38 6.82
CA GLN A 239 -1.40 -13.00 7.99
C GLN A 239 -2.84 -12.51 8.13
N VAL A 240 -3.78 -13.43 8.37
CA VAL A 240 -5.18 -13.15 8.70
C VAL A 240 -5.48 -13.79 10.05
N SER A 241 -6.00 -13.01 11.02
CA SER A 241 -6.24 -13.45 12.41
C SER A 241 -7.44 -12.74 13.07
#